data_45a5af6514b6d38ddefd01a0860c103f
#
_entry.id   45a5af6514b6d38ddefd01a0860c103f
#
_cell.length_a   1.000
_cell.length_b   1.000
_cell.length_c   1.000
_cell.angle_alpha   90.00
_cell.angle_beta   90.00
_cell.angle_gamma   90.00
#
_symmetry.space_group_name_H-M   'P 1'
#
loop_
_entity.id
_entity.type
_entity.pdbx_description
1 polymer ?
#
loop_
_entity_poly.entity_id
_entity_poly.type
_entity_poly.pdbx_seq_one_letter_code
_entity_poly.pdbx_strand_id
1 'polypeptide(L)'
;MKPIQVGLLGIGTVGSGVFNVLQPNQEEIRRRAGRGIEITMVADLDVERARKVVGEGVQVVSDARAVIANPDIDIVIELIGGYGIAKALVLEAIAAGKHVVTANKALLAVHGTEIFAAASAKGVMVAFEAAVAGGIPIIKALREGLTANRIQWLAGIINGTTNFILSEMRDKG
;
A
#
# COMPACT_ATOMS: atom_id res chain seq x y z
N MET A 1 -22.76 -8.58 3.47
CA MET A 1 -21.99 -7.58 4.25
C MET A 1 -21.62 -6.42 3.34
N LYS A 2 -21.58 -5.17 3.86
CA LYS A 2 -21.09 -4.00 3.12
C LYS A 2 -19.64 -4.25 2.70
N PRO A 3 -19.24 -3.97 1.44
CA PRO A 3 -17.84 -4.05 1.02
C PRO A 3 -16.93 -3.15 1.85
N ILE A 4 -15.66 -3.50 1.94
CA ILE A 4 -14.62 -2.61 2.46
C ILE A 4 -14.42 -1.50 1.44
N GLN A 5 -14.55 -0.25 1.88
CA GLN A 5 -14.38 0.92 1.03
C GLN A 5 -12.94 1.40 1.07
N VAL A 6 -12.34 1.53 -0.10
CA VAL A 6 -10.92 1.88 -0.25
C VAL A 6 -10.78 3.22 -0.94
N GLY A 7 -9.96 4.08 -0.35
CA GLY A 7 -9.47 5.30 -0.96
C GLY A 7 -8.03 5.09 -1.48
N LEU A 8 -7.77 5.44 -2.72
CA LEU A 8 -6.46 5.29 -3.36
C LEU A 8 -5.80 6.66 -3.57
N LEU A 9 -4.61 6.83 -3.07
CA LEU A 9 -3.79 8.03 -3.24
C LEU A 9 -2.68 7.74 -4.25
N GLY A 10 -2.83 8.29 -5.45
CA GLY A 10 -1.92 8.08 -6.59
C GLY A 10 -2.38 6.94 -7.51
N ILE A 11 -2.77 7.28 -8.75
CA ILE A 11 -3.18 6.34 -9.81
C ILE A 11 -2.10 6.21 -10.89
N GLY A 12 -0.83 6.32 -10.51
CA GLY A 12 0.31 6.04 -11.39
C GLY A 12 0.37 4.57 -11.82
N THR A 13 1.52 4.09 -12.24
CA THR A 13 1.71 2.71 -12.70
C THR A 13 1.25 1.69 -11.66
N VAL A 14 1.67 1.85 -10.40
CA VAL A 14 1.32 0.93 -9.32
C VAL A 14 -0.17 1.04 -8.95
N GLY A 15 -0.69 2.27 -8.82
CA GLY A 15 -2.10 2.50 -8.50
C GLY A 15 -3.06 1.96 -9.56
N SER A 16 -2.75 2.16 -10.83
CA SER A 16 -3.51 1.57 -11.94
C SER A 16 -3.47 0.04 -11.89
N GLY A 17 -2.30 -0.54 -11.57
CA GLY A 17 -2.15 -1.98 -11.39
C GLY A 17 -3.03 -2.51 -10.26
N VAL A 18 -3.06 -1.84 -9.11
CA VAL A 18 -3.92 -2.20 -7.98
C VAL A 18 -5.39 -2.16 -8.38
N PHE A 19 -5.83 -1.08 -9.04
CA PHE A 19 -7.20 -0.95 -9.54
C PHE A 19 -7.57 -2.09 -10.48
N ASN A 20 -6.72 -2.35 -11.47
CA ASN A 20 -6.95 -3.40 -12.48
C ASN A 20 -6.91 -4.83 -11.91
N VAL A 21 -6.26 -5.05 -10.78
CA VAL A 21 -6.28 -6.35 -10.09
C VAL A 21 -7.53 -6.50 -9.25
N LEU A 22 -7.95 -5.46 -8.52
CA LEU A 22 -9.11 -5.55 -7.64
C LEU A 22 -10.43 -5.69 -8.39
N GLN A 23 -10.61 -4.98 -9.49
CA GLN A 23 -11.87 -4.95 -10.24
C GLN A 23 -12.34 -6.34 -10.76
N PRO A 24 -11.54 -7.10 -11.53
CA PRO A 24 -11.99 -8.38 -12.07
C PRO A 24 -12.02 -9.51 -11.03
N ASN A 25 -11.33 -9.36 -9.91
CA ASN A 25 -11.15 -10.42 -8.93
C ASN A 25 -12.12 -10.35 -7.73
N GLN A 26 -13.21 -9.58 -7.84
CA GLN A 26 -14.16 -9.36 -6.73
C GLN A 26 -14.81 -10.65 -6.21
N GLU A 27 -15.10 -11.60 -7.08
CA GLU A 27 -15.66 -12.89 -6.67
C GLU A 27 -14.69 -13.67 -5.78
N GLU A 28 -13.43 -13.79 -6.23
CA GLU A 28 -12.39 -14.47 -5.48
C GLU A 28 -12.07 -13.74 -4.15
N ILE A 29 -12.06 -12.41 -4.18
CA ILE A 29 -11.88 -11.59 -2.99
C ILE A 29 -13.00 -11.85 -1.97
N ARG A 30 -14.27 -11.85 -2.40
CA ARG A 30 -15.39 -12.14 -1.51
C ARG A 30 -15.31 -13.55 -0.93
N ARG A 31 -14.90 -14.53 -1.74
CA ARG A 31 -14.72 -15.90 -1.29
C ARG A 31 -13.66 -16.03 -0.21
N ARG A 32 -12.54 -15.31 -0.32
CA ARG A 32 -11.41 -15.38 0.63
C ARG A 32 -11.55 -14.44 1.82
N ALA A 33 -11.98 -13.21 1.59
CA ALA A 33 -12.08 -12.17 2.62
C ALA A 33 -13.46 -12.10 3.29
N GLY A 34 -14.45 -12.88 2.80
CA GLY A 34 -15.81 -12.87 3.31
C GLY A 34 -16.66 -11.68 2.84
N ARG A 35 -16.04 -10.66 2.22
CA ARG A 35 -16.72 -9.48 1.66
C ARG A 35 -15.88 -8.85 0.55
N GLY A 36 -16.50 -8.02 -0.29
CA GLY A 36 -15.80 -7.29 -1.36
C GLY A 36 -14.84 -6.23 -0.81
N ILE A 37 -13.87 -5.85 -1.65
CA ILE A 37 -12.94 -4.74 -1.40
C ILE A 37 -13.05 -3.82 -2.62
N GLU A 38 -13.57 -2.61 -2.45
CA GLU A 38 -13.94 -1.73 -3.55
C GLU A 38 -13.20 -0.39 -3.44
N ILE A 39 -12.49 -0.01 -4.49
CA ILE A 39 -11.92 1.34 -4.61
C ILE A 39 -13.06 2.26 -5.04
N THR A 40 -13.48 3.14 -4.15
CA THR A 40 -14.61 4.05 -4.37
C THR A 40 -14.19 5.49 -4.55
N MET A 41 -12.97 5.84 -4.13
CA MET A 41 -12.44 7.17 -4.27
C MET A 41 -10.95 7.15 -4.60
N VAL A 42 -10.53 7.96 -5.56
CA VAL A 42 -9.13 8.08 -6.00
C VAL A 42 -8.72 9.54 -5.96
N ALA A 43 -7.54 9.82 -5.42
CA ALA A 43 -6.90 11.12 -5.50
C ALA A 43 -5.65 11.06 -6.39
N ASP A 44 -5.58 11.92 -7.39
CA ASP A 44 -4.40 12.12 -8.23
C ASP A 44 -4.37 13.57 -8.75
N LEU A 45 -3.18 14.11 -8.91
CA LEU A 45 -3.03 15.47 -9.47
C LEU A 45 -3.50 15.54 -10.94
N ASP A 46 -3.32 14.45 -11.68
CA ASP A 46 -3.83 14.31 -13.05
C ASP A 46 -5.22 13.63 -13.03
N VAL A 47 -6.23 14.42 -12.68
CA VAL A 47 -7.63 13.98 -12.57
C VAL A 47 -8.16 13.39 -13.88
N GLU A 48 -7.76 13.95 -15.03
CA GLU A 48 -8.23 13.47 -16.34
C GLU A 48 -7.68 12.08 -16.67
N ARG A 49 -6.40 11.86 -16.39
CA ARG A 49 -5.81 10.52 -16.51
C ARG A 49 -6.43 9.54 -15.53
N ALA A 50 -6.65 9.97 -14.29
CA ALA A 50 -7.27 9.14 -13.26
C ALA A 50 -8.66 8.66 -13.71
N ARG A 51 -9.52 9.56 -14.21
CA ARG A 51 -10.85 9.21 -14.73
C ARG A 51 -10.81 8.20 -15.87
N LYS A 52 -9.83 8.34 -16.79
CA LYS A 52 -9.66 7.38 -17.88
C LYS A 52 -9.30 5.97 -17.40
N VAL A 53 -8.56 5.87 -16.30
CA VAL A 53 -8.15 4.58 -15.73
C VAL A 53 -9.30 3.92 -14.97
N VAL A 54 -10.00 4.67 -14.12
CA VAL A 54 -11.00 4.08 -13.22
C VAL A 54 -12.41 3.99 -13.83
N GLY A 55 -12.68 4.74 -14.89
CA GLY A 55 -14.00 4.78 -15.53
C GLY A 55 -15.07 5.43 -14.65
N GLU A 56 -16.32 5.05 -14.93
CA GLU A 56 -17.47 5.52 -14.17
C GLU A 56 -17.63 4.75 -12.84
N GLY A 57 -18.25 5.39 -11.84
CA GLY A 57 -18.55 4.77 -10.54
C GLY A 57 -17.48 4.95 -9.47
N VAL A 58 -16.31 5.51 -9.79
CA VAL A 58 -15.28 5.88 -8.81
C VAL A 58 -15.15 7.40 -8.75
N GLN A 59 -15.21 7.94 -7.55
CA GLN A 59 -15.01 9.37 -7.35
C GLN A 59 -13.54 9.74 -7.53
N VAL A 60 -13.24 10.69 -8.42
CA VAL A 60 -11.87 11.17 -8.64
C VAL A 60 -11.74 12.61 -8.18
N VAL A 61 -10.74 12.87 -7.36
CA VAL A 61 -10.43 14.18 -6.78
C VAL A 61 -8.94 14.52 -6.96
N SER A 62 -8.60 15.81 -6.88
CA SER A 62 -7.20 16.27 -6.92
C SER A 62 -6.56 16.34 -5.52
N ASP A 63 -7.38 16.44 -4.46
CA ASP A 63 -6.89 16.55 -3.08
C ASP A 63 -6.99 15.21 -2.35
N ALA A 64 -5.85 14.66 -1.97
CA ALA A 64 -5.76 13.44 -1.19
C ALA A 64 -6.44 13.53 0.19
N ARG A 65 -6.52 14.73 0.77
CA ARG A 65 -7.19 14.94 2.05
C ARG A 65 -8.69 14.75 1.98
N ALA A 66 -9.30 14.99 0.81
CA ALA A 66 -10.71 14.69 0.59
C ALA A 66 -11.00 13.17 0.72
N VAL A 67 -10.07 12.32 0.30
CA VAL A 67 -10.17 10.86 0.51
C VAL A 67 -10.06 10.51 1.99
N ILE A 68 -9.10 11.12 2.70
CA ILE A 68 -8.85 10.86 4.13
C ILE A 68 -10.04 11.33 4.98
N ALA A 69 -10.62 12.47 4.64
CA ALA A 69 -11.76 13.05 5.36
C ALA A 69 -13.09 12.31 5.11
N ASN A 70 -13.19 11.50 4.07
CA ASN A 70 -14.42 10.76 3.76
C ASN A 70 -14.68 9.67 4.82
N PRO A 71 -15.77 9.74 5.59
CA PRO A 71 -16.07 8.79 6.65
C PRO A 71 -16.38 7.37 6.15
N ASP A 72 -16.78 7.24 4.90
CA ASP A 72 -17.10 5.94 4.31
C ASP A 72 -15.86 5.13 3.91
N ILE A 73 -14.68 5.75 3.83
CA ILE A 73 -13.43 5.05 3.51
C ILE A 73 -12.92 4.31 4.77
N ASP A 74 -12.72 3.01 4.64
CA ASP A 74 -12.18 2.14 5.69
C ASP A 74 -10.64 2.06 5.61
N ILE A 75 -10.10 1.97 4.38
CA ILE A 75 -8.67 1.78 4.11
C ILE A 75 -8.17 2.83 3.12
N VAL A 76 -7.03 3.41 3.42
CA VAL A 76 -6.29 4.29 2.50
C VAL A 76 -5.08 3.55 1.93
N ILE A 77 -4.97 3.47 0.61
CA ILE A 77 -3.80 2.95 -0.09
C ILE A 77 -2.94 4.12 -0.57
N GLU A 78 -1.71 4.24 -0.05
CA GLU A 78 -0.75 5.28 -0.43
C GLU A 78 0.23 4.74 -1.47
N LEU A 79 0.19 5.33 -2.69
CA LEU A 79 1.06 5.00 -3.82
C LEU A 79 1.59 6.25 -4.53
N ILE A 80 1.74 7.36 -3.81
CA ILE A 80 2.23 8.63 -4.35
C ILE A 80 3.73 8.56 -4.62
N GLY A 81 4.46 7.87 -3.73
CA GLY A 81 5.91 7.83 -3.75
C GLY A 81 6.58 9.03 -3.06
N GLY A 82 7.90 8.95 -2.88
CA GLY A 82 8.64 9.91 -2.04
C GLY A 82 8.25 9.77 -0.56
N TYR A 83 8.72 10.68 0.29
CA TYR A 83 8.42 10.61 1.73
C TYR A 83 7.94 11.93 2.35
N GLY A 84 7.95 13.04 1.59
CA GLY A 84 7.49 14.33 2.08
C GLY A 84 5.99 14.36 2.35
N ILE A 85 5.20 14.57 1.30
CA ILE A 85 3.74 14.62 1.40
C ILE A 85 3.13 13.26 1.80
N ALA A 86 3.73 12.15 1.35
CA ALA A 86 3.26 10.81 1.68
C ALA A 86 3.25 10.56 3.19
N LYS A 87 4.29 11.01 3.92
CA LYS A 87 4.33 10.92 5.38
C LYS A 87 3.14 11.64 6.03
N ALA A 88 2.91 12.90 5.64
CA ALA A 88 1.83 13.69 6.20
C ALA A 88 0.46 13.02 5.98
N LEU A 89 0.19 12.57 4.75
CA LEU A 89 -1.07 11.91 4.40
C LEU A 89 -1.26 10.57 5.12
N VAL A 90 -0.21 9.77 5.27
CA VAL A 90 -0.27 8.52 6.04
C VAL A 90 -0.59 8.78 7.51
N LEU A 91 0.07 9.74 8.13
CA LEU A 91 -0.20 10.11 9.52
C LEU A 91 -1.60 10.73 9.70
N GLU A 92 -2.06 11.55 8.76
CA GLU A 92 -3.42 12.10 8.74
C GLU A 92 -4.47 10.98 8.62
N ALA A 93 -4.24 9.98 7.74
CA ALA A 93 -5.12 8.81 7.60
C ALA A 93 -5.20 7.98 8.88
N ILE A 94 -4.05 7.73 9.52
CA ILE A 94 -3.97 7.04 10.82
C ILE A 94 -4.75 7.84 11.88
N ALA A 95 -4.53 9.15 11.97
CA ALA A 95 -5.23 10.02 12.93
C ALA A 95 -6.75 10.02 12.71
N ALA A 96 -7.20 9.92 11.45
CA ALA A 96 -8.61 9.77 11.08
C ALA A 96 -9.17 8.35 11.36
N GLY A 97 -8.37 7.44 11.92
CA GLY A 97 -8.81 6.08 12.27
C GLY A 97 -8.88 5.11 11.10
N LYS A 98 -8.22 5.42 9.97
CA LYS A 98 -8.23 4.56 8.79
C LYS A 98 -7.04 3.60 8.80
N HIS A 99 -7.26 2.38 8.33
CA HIS A 99 -6.16 1.48 8.03
C HIS A 99 -5.39 1.99 6.82
N VAL A 100 -4.09 1.71 6.76
CA VAL A 100 -3.22 2.17 5.67
C VAL A 100 -2.53 1.00 5.01
N VAL A 101 -2.44 1.05 3.68
CA VAL A 101 -1.58 0.15 2.87
C VAL A 101 -0.60 1.02 2.10
N THR A 102 0.69 0.70 2.13
CA THR A 102 1.69 1.44 1.36
C THR A 102 2.70 0.51 0.69
N ALA A 103 3.13 0.86 -0.53
CA ALA A 103 4.26 0.25 -1.23
C ALA A 103 5.53 1.10 -1.12
N ASN A 104 5.53 2.15 -0.30
CA ASN A 104 6.54 3.18 -0.25
C ASN A 104 7.71 2.78 0.66
N LYS A 105 8.66 2.03 0.11
CA LYS A 105 9.86 1.59 0.86
C LYS A 105 10.69 2.73 1.44
N ALA A 106 10.79 3.86 0.70
CA ALA A 106 11.57 5.01 1.15
C ALA A 106 10.91 5.69 2.37
N LEU A 107 9.59 5.84 2.35
CA LEU A 107 8.83 6.35 3.48
C LEU A 107 9.05 5.50 4.74
N LEU A 108 8.94 4.18 4.60
CA LEU A 108 9.08 3.28 5.75
C LEU A 108 10.53 3.19 6.25
N ALA A 109 11.52 3.26 5.35
CA ALA A 109 12.93 3.26 5.74
C ALA A 109 13.30 4.47 6.61
N VAL A 110 12.71 5.64 6.32
CA VAL A 110 13.03 6.90 7.02
C VAL A 110 12.10 7.18 8.19
N HIS A 111 10.80 6.89 8.04
CA HIS A 111 9.75 7.28 8.98
C HIS A 111 8.92 6.11 9.54
N GLY A 112 9.33 4.87 9.28
CA GLY A 112 8.56 3.68 9.68
C GLY A 112 8.30 3.62 11.18
N THR A 113 9.29 3.90 12.02
CA THR A 113 9.13 3.90 13.48
C THR A 113 8.00 4.82 13.96
N GLU A 114 7.97 6.04 13.44
CA GLU A 114 6.93 7.03 13.77
C GLU A 114 5.55 6.60 13.28
N ILE A 115 5.47 6.10 12.05
CA ILE A 115 4.23 5.64 11.43
C ILE A 115 3.64 4.45 12.20
N PHE A 116 4.47 3.45 12.53
CA PHE A 116 4.00 2.28 13.28
C PHE A 116 3.61 2.62 14.72
N ALA A 117 4.34 3.53 15.38
CA ALA A 117 3.97 4.00 16.71
C ALA A 117 2.60 4.72 16.69
N ALA A 118 2.38 5.61 15.73
CA ALA A 118 1.10 6.29 15.55
C ALA A 118 -0.05 5.31 15.26
N ALA A 119 0.17 4.33 14.39
CA ALA A 119 -0.82 3.30 14.05
C ALA A 119 -1.19 2.45 15.27
N SER A 120 -0.18 2.02 16.04
CA SER A 120 -0.38 1.26 17.28
C SER A 120 -1.18 2.06 18.31
N ALA A 121 -0.83 3.33 18.53
CA ALA A 121 -1.54 4.21 19.45
C ALA A 121 -3.01 4.45 19.07
N LYS A 122 -3.30 4.48 17.76
CA LYS A 122 -4.66 4.68 17.22
C LYS A 122 -5.45 3.37 17.08
N GLY A 123 -4.81 2.21 17.20
CA GLY A 123 -5.44 0.89 17.01
C GLY A 123 -5.77 0.58 15.55
N VAL A 124 -5.02 1.15 14.59
CA VAL A 124 -5.18 0.85 13.17
C VAL A 124 -3.98 0.09 12.63
N MET A 125 -4.17 -0.58 11.48
CA MET A 125 -3.12 -1.36 10.82
C MET A 125 -2.43 -0.54 9.74
N VAL A 126 -1.11 -0.70 9.63
CA VAL A 126 -0.33 -0.32 8.45
C VAL A 126 0.21 -1.59 7.82
N ALA A 127 -0.25 -1.89 6.61
CA ALA A 127 0.21 -3.01 5.79
C ALA A 127 1.20 -2.52 4.72
N PHE A 128 2.29 -3.25 4.52
CA PHE A 128 3.41 -2.79 3.69
C PHE A 128 4.11 -3.92 2.93
N GLU A 129 3.40 -4.99 2.63
CA GLU A 129 3.96 -6.15 1.90
C GLU A 129 4.61 -5.73 0.59
N ALA A 130 3.97 -4.87 -0.18
CA ALA A 130 4.47 -4.39 -1.47
C ALA A 130 5.71 -3.45 -1.35
N ALA A 131 6.06 -3.00 -0.16
CA ALA A 131 7.24 -2.18 0.08
C ALA A 131 8.52 -3.02 0.30
N VAL A 132 8.40 -4.35 0.45
CA VAL A 132 9.49 -5.24 0.82
C VAL A 132 9.50 -6.49 -0.07
N ALA A 133 10.68 -6.84 -0.59
CA ALA A 133 10.93 -8.08 -1.35
C ALA A 133 10.02 -8.29 -2.60
N GLY A 134 9.51 -7.23 -3.20
CA GLY A 134 8.70 -7.30 -4.42
C GLY A 134 7.44 -8.15 -4.26
N GLY A 135 7.30 -9.21 -5.07
CA GLY A 135 6.14 -10.10 -5.03
C GLY A 135 6.21 -11.23 -3.98
N ILE A 136 7.22 -11.25 -3.11
CA ILE A 136 7.38 -12.29 -2.08
C ILE A 136 6.64 -11.86 -0.81
N PRO A 137 5.66 -12.63 -0.31
CA PRO A 137 4.87 -12.26 0.87
C PRO A 137 5.62 -12.55 2.18
N ILE A 138 6.79 -11.92 2.35
CA ILE A 138 7.71 -12.19 3.46
C ILE A 138 7.23 -11.58 4.78
N ILE A 139 6.65 -10.37 4.74
CA ILE A 139 6.14 -9.71 5.95
C ILE A 139 4.99 -10.51 6.54
N LYS A 140 4.08 -10.97 5.71
CA LYS A 140 2.95 -11.83 6.12
C LYS A 140 3.45 -13.18 6.66
N ALA A 141 4.42 -13.79 6.01
CA ALA A 141 5.03 -15.03 6.49
C ALA A 141 5.61 -14.86 7.91
N LEU A 142 6.38 -13.78 8.13
CA LEU A 142 7.02 -13.52 9.43
C LEU A 142 6.00 -13.13 10.52
N ARG A 143 5.03 -12.28 10.21
CA ARG A 143 4.11 -11.73 11.21
C ARG A 143 2.93 -12.64 11.52
N GLU A 144 2.44 -13.40 10.54
CA GLU A 144 1.25 -14.23 10.67
C GLU A 144 1.62 -15.71 10.69
N GLY A 145 2.30 -16.21 9.64
CA GLY A 145 2.63 -17.62 9.51
C GLY A 145 3.59 -18.15 10.57
N LEU A 146 4.53 -17.30 11.02
CA LEU A 146 5.56 -17.64 12.01
C LEU A 146 5.36 -16.92 13.35
N THR A 147 4.15 -16.50 13.65
CA THR A 147 3.85 -15.64 14.81
C THR A 147 4.28 -16.25 16.16
N ALA A 148 4.26 -17.58 16.29
CA ALA A 148 4.68 -18.28 17.50
C ALA A 148 6.20 -18.53 17.59
N ASN A 149 6.96 -18.15 16.53
CA ASN A 149 8.37 -18.45 16.42
C ASN A 149 9.24 -17.24 16.80
N ARG A 150 10.34 -17.51 17.47
CA ARG A 150 11.40 -16.52 17.70
C ARG A 150 12.40 -16.58 16.55
N ILE A 151 12.31 -15.65 15.60
CA ILE A 151 13.23 -15.54 14.48
C ILE A 151 14.63 -15.17 15.02
N GLN A 152 15.63 -15.98 14.71
CA GLN A 152 17.00 -15.77 15.16
C GLN A 152 17.80 -14.92 14.18
N TRP A 153 17.61 -15.15 12.87
CA TRP A 153 18.27 -14.40 11.82
C TRP A 153 17.52 -14.54 10.50
N LEU A 154 17.79 -13.62 9.58
CA LEU A 154 17.31 -13.60 8.20
C LEU A 154 18.49 -13.46 7.25
N ALA A 155 18.42 -14.12 6.10
CA ALA A 155 19.37 -13.94 5.02
C ALA A 155 18.64 -13.88 3.69
N GLY A 156 19.17 -13.10 2.73
CA GLY A 156 18.59 -12.98 1.39
C GLY A 156 19.39 -12.03 0.50
N ILE A 157 19.04 -12.01 -0.78
CA ILE A 157 19.49 -11.01 -1.73
C ILE A 157 18.54 -9.83 -1.62
N ILE A 158 18.98 -8.78 -0.93
CA ILE A 158 18.12 -7.64 -0.56
C ILE A 158 17.90 -6.69 -1.73
N ASN A 159 18.86 -6.59 -2.67
CA ASN A 159 18.76 -5.72 -3.84
C ASN A 159 19.23 -6.46 -5.11
N GLY A 160 18.30 -6.73 -6.04
CA GLY A 160 18.58 -7.44 -7.27
C GLY A 160 19.56 -6.70 -8.19
N THR A 161 19.41 -5.40 -8.35
CA THR A 161 20.27 -4.56 -9.19
C THR A 161 21.71 -4.57 -8.69
N THR A 162 21.94 -4.35 -7.41
CA THR A 162 23.27 -4.40 -6.81
C THR A 162 23.88 -5.78 -6.95
N ASN A 163 23.10 -6.84 -6.69
CA ASN A 163 23.57 -8.21 -6.86
C ASN A 163 23.97 -8.49 -8.31
N PHE A 164 23.17 -8.05 -9.28
CA PHE A 164 23.48 -8.18 -10.70
C PHE A 164 24.80 -7.46 -11.05
N ILE A 165 24.97 -6.20 -10.65
CA ILE A 165 26.20 -5.41 -10.90
C ILE A 165 27.43 -6.14 -10.33
N LEU A 166 27.37 -6.54 -9.06
CA LEU A 166 28.47 -7.23 -8.41
C LEU A 166 28.82 -8.58 -9.07
N SER A 167 27.80 -9.31 -9.51
CA SER A 167 28.01 -10.57 -10.25
C SER A 167 28.67 -10.33 -11.61
N GLU A 168 28.21 -9.34 -12.38
CA GLU A 168 28.81 -8.96 -13.66
C GLU A 168 30.25 -8.48 -13.49
N MET A 169 30.54 -7.71 -12.47
CA MET A 169 31.90 -7.28 -12.15
C MET A 169 32.83 -8.44 -11.80
N ARG A 170 32.32 -9.43 -11.05
CA ARG A 170 33.10 -10.63 -10.71
C ARG A 170 33.37 -11.50 -11.95
N ASP A 171 32.37 -11.70 -12.80
CA ASP A 171 32.39 -12.68 -13.87
C ASP A 171 33.02 -12.15 -15.18
N LYS A 172 32.96 -10.83 -15.37
CA LYS A 172 33.46 -10.15 -16.60
C LYS A 172 34.62 -9.16 -16.37
N GLY A 173 34.96 -8.86 -15.13
CA GLY A 173 36.06 -7.93 -14.76
C GLY A 173 35.61 -6.49 -14.72
#